data_d41f75e80d634d5608adc9da406dfd03
#
_entry.id   d41f75e80d634d5608adc9da406dfd03
#
_cell.length_a   1.000
_cell.length_b   1.000
_cell.length_c   1.000
_cell.angle_alpha   90.00
_cell.angle_beta   90.00
_cell.angle_gamma   90.00
#
_symmetry.space_group_name_H-M   'P 1'
#
loop_
_entity.id
_entity.type
_entity.pdbx_description
1 polymer ?
#
loop_
_entity_poly.entity_id
_entity_poly.type
_entity_poly.pdbx_seq_one_letter_code
_entity_poly.pdbx_strand_id
1 'polypeptide(L)'
;MKKKKVFAFIDASNLFYGGEKSLGWKIDYKKLIAYIKKRYNISKVYYYGGIELNGFPYSILDPKPIDLYKILRYLKKKHTEVKSIQRIKFYIKLARFGYILRLKPVKIFRQQNGLTIKKANCDVDMTFDLMKYVNDYSGALVLSGDGDFAIVLKYLMQIGKKVTVLARGERAAREIRQLAGNNFRDFNYLRELLKYK
;
A
#
# COMPACT_ATOMS: atom_id res chain seq x y z
N MET A 1 -2.85 31.45 4.05
CA MET A 1 -3.01 30.36 3.05
C MET A 1 -2.86 29.01 3.71
N LYS A 2 -3.85 28.11 3.63
CA LYS A 2 -3.71 26.73 4.17
C LYS A 2 -2.58 26.03 3.42
N LYS A 3 -1.60 25.50 4.17
CA LYS A 3 -0.45 24.76 3.64
C LYS A 3 -0.96 23.58 2.78
N LYS A 4 -0.57 23.52 1.50
CA LYS A 4 -0.99 22.45 0.58
C LYS A 4 -0.50 21.10 1.11
N LYS A 5 -1.42 20.25 1.59
CA LYS A 5 -1.10 18.92 2.12
C LYS A 5 -1.06 17.92 0.97
N VAL A 6 -0.08 17.02 0.98
CA VAL A 6 0.00 15.88 0.06
C VAL A 6 -0.11 14.58 0.87
N PHE A 7 -0.95 13.66 0.42
CA PHE A 7 -1.07 12.32 1.02
C PHE A 7 -0.47 11.27 0.10
N ALA A 8 0.12 10.23 0.69
CA ALA A 8 0.60 9.08 -0.06
C ALA A 8 -0.30 7.87 0.18
N PHE A 9 -0.60 7.14 -0.89
CA PHE A 9 -1.42 5.94 -0.93
C PHE A 9 -0.60 4.81 -1.54
N ILE A 10 -0.30 3.76 -0.76
CA ILE A 10 0.62 2.69 -1.15
C ILE A 10 -0.13 1.38 -1.24
N ASP A 11 -0.27 0.86 -2.45
CA ASP A 11 -0.69 -0.51 -2.70
C ASP A 11 0.47 -1.47 -2.41
N ALA A 12 0.33 -2.25 -1.33
CA ALA A 12 1.35 -3.20 -0.91
C ALA A 12 1.60 -4.30 -1.95
N SER A 13 0.56 -4.75 -2.64
CA SER A 13 0.64 -5.82 -3.64
C SER A 13 1.44 -5.35 -4.84
N ASN A 14 1.11 -4.18 -5.36
CA ASN A 14 1.80 -3.59 -6.50
C ASN A 14 3.25 -3.23 -6.14
N LEU A 15 3.49 -2.68 -4.96
CA LEU A 15 4.84 -2.35 -4.50
C LEU A 15 5.71 -3.61 -4.33
N PHE A 16 5.14 -4.72 -3.83
CA PHE A 16 5.88 -5.97 -3.66
C PHE A 16 6.10 -6.70 -4.98
N TYR A 17 5.03 -6.94 -5.76
CA TYR A 17 5.12 -7.70 -7.02
C TYR A 17 5.68 -6.88 -8.17
N GLY A 18 5.27 -5.62 -8.31
CA GLY A 18 5.76 -4.69 -9.31
C GLY A 18 7.12 -4.07 -8.95
N GLY A 19 7.42 -3.93 -7.65
CA GLY A 19 8.66 -3.41 -7.11
C GLY A 19 9.66 -4.51 -6.75
N GLU A 20 9.65 -5.01 -5.52
CA GLU A 20 10.70 -5.89 -4.97
C GLU A 20 10.97 -7.14 -5.80
N LYS A 21 9.93 -7.92 -6.18
CA LYS A 21 10.12 -9.14 -6.98
C LYS A 21 10.65 -8.87 -8.37
N SER A 22 10.19 -7.79 -8.98
CA SER A 22 10.49 -7.46 -10.36
C SER A 22 11.83 -6.75 -10.52
N LEU A 23 12.25 -5.97 -9.51
CA LEU A 23 13.53 -5.24 -9.52
C LEU A 23 14.69 -6.06 -8.98
N GLY A 24 14.43 -7.19 -8.31
CA GLY A 24 15.46 -8.06 -7.73
C GLY A 24 16.16 -7.48 -6.49
N TRP A 25 15.55 -6.50 -5.82
CA TRP A 25 16.07 -5.95 -4.57
C TRP A 25 14.96 -5.61 -3.58
N LYS A 26 15.26 -5.69 -2.28
CA LYS A 26 14.30 -5.41 -1.21
C LYS A 26 14.25 -3.91 -0.89
N ILE A 27 13.04 -3.40 -0.65
CA ILE A 27 12.81 -2.01 -0.29
C ILE A 27 13.01 -1.82 1.22
N ASP A 28 13.80 -0.82 1.61
CA ASP A 28 13.84 -0.33 2.99
C ASP A 28 12.67 0.64 3.21
N TYR A 29 11.63 0.17 3.90
CA TYR A 29 10.43 0.94 4.14
C TYR A 29 10.65 2.16 5.05
N LYS A 30 11.69 2.14 5.90
CA LYS A 30 12.09 3.31 6.69
C LYS A 30 12.67 4.41 5.79
N LYS A 31 13.53 4.01 4.85
CA LYS A 31 14.08 4.93 3.85
C LYS A 31 12.99 5.42 2.89
N LEU A 32 12.06 4.54 2.47
CA LEU A 32 10.96 4.90 1.59
C LEU A 32 10.09 6.00 2.19
N ILE A 33 9.62 5.83 3.43
CA ILE A 33 8.77 6.86 4.06
C ILE A 33 9.52 8.18 4.27
N ALA A 34 10.80 8.13 4.65
CA ALA A 34 11.63 9.31 4.80
C ALA A 34 11.82 10.05 3.46
N TYR A 35 12.11 9.29 2.39
CA TYR A 35 12.27 9.83 1.04
C TYR A 35 11.00 10.51 0.54
N ILE A 36 9.85 9.82 0.58
CA ILE A 36 8.60 10.39 0.05
C ILE A 36 8.14 11.60 0.86
N LYS A 37 8.29 11.58 2.19
CA LYS A 37 7.98 12.74 3.05
C LYS A 37 8.84 13.93 2.68
N LYS A 38 10.14 13.75 2.52
CA LYS A 38 11.07 14.84 2.17
C LYS A 38 10.84 15.35 0.74
N ARG A 39 10.74 14.43 -0.24
CA ARG A 39 10.71 14.77 -1.68
C ARG A 39 9.37 15.37 -2.12
N TYR A 40 8.26 14.91 -1.54
CA TYR A 40 6.90 15.30 -1.96
C TYR A 40 6.12 16.04 -0.87
N ASN A 41 6.76 16.38 0.25
CA ASN A 41 6.13 17.04 1.40
C ASN A 41 4.88 16.30 1.90
N ILE A 42 5.00 14.96 2.03
CA ILE A 42 3.88 14.08 2.43
C ILE A 42 3.56 14.28 3.91
N SER A 43 2.28 14.53 4.20
CA SER A 43 1.79 14.68 5.58
C SER A 43 1.21 13.39 6.16
N LYS A 44 0.60 12.54 5.32
CA LYS A 44 0.06 11.21 5.73
C LYS A 44 0.46 10.16 4.70
N VAL A 45 0.81 8.96 5.18
CA VAL A 45 1.18 7.82 4.34
C VAL A 45 0.29 6.65 4.69
N TYR A 46 -0.63 6.30 3.80
CA TYR A 46 -1.51 5.13 3.92
C TYR A 46 -0.87 3.93 3.23
N TYR A 47 -0.96 2.77 3.88
CA TYR A 47 -0.43 1.52 3.37
C TYR A 47 -1.52 0.45 3.37
N TYR A 48 -1.92 0.00 2.19
CA TYR A 48 -3.00 -0.96 1.96
C TYR A 48 -2.42 -2.35 1.75
N GLY A 49 -2.85 -3.34 2.54
CA GLY A 49 -2.31 -4.68 2.41
C GLY A 49 -3.17 -5.76 3.04
N GLY A 50 -2.94 -7.00 2.62
CA GLY A 50 -3.62 -8.17 3.16
C GLY A 50 -3.01 -8.66 4.46
N ILE A 51 -3.85 -9.08 5.42
CA ILE A 51 -3.44 -9.70 6.68
C ILE A 51 -4.05 -11.09 6.84
N GLU A 52 -3.23 -12.09 7.12
CA GLU A 52 -3.68 -13.44 7.44
C GLU A 52 -3.99 -13.55 8.93
N LEU A 53 -5.24 -13.82 9.26
CA LEU A 53 -5.72 -13.86 10.65
C LEU A 53 -5.51 -15.24 11.30
N ASN A 54 -5.41 -16.32 10.50
CA ASN A 54 -5.18 -17.71 10.97
C ASN A 54 -6.12 -18.14 12.13
N GLY A 55 -7.41 -17.80 11.99
CA GLY A 55 -8.44 -18.09 12.99
C GLY A 55 -8.55 -17.09 14.15
N PHE A 56 -7.80 -15.98 14.12
CA PHE A 56 -8.04 -14.88 15.06
C PHE A 56 -9.43 -14.28 14.80
N PRO A 57 -10.30 -14.16 15.85
CA PRO A 57 -11.64 -13.63 15.70
C PRO A 57 -11.59 -12.13 15.34
N TYR A 58 -12.09 -11.81 14.17
CA TYR A 58 -12.21 -10.43 13.67
C TYR A 58 -13.32 -10.34 12.64
N SER A 59 -14.16 -9.33 12.76
CA SER A 59 -15.15 -8.96 11.75
C SER A 59 -14.78 -7.62 11.11
N ILE A 60 -14.93 -7.53 9.79
CA ILE A 60 -14.78 -6.25 9.07
C ILE A 60 -15.86 -5.23 9.47
N LEU A 61 -16.96 -5.71 10.07
CA LEU A 61 -18.02 -4.87 10.59
C LEU A 61 -17.72 -4.33 11.99
N ASP A 62 -16.65 -4.81 12.63
CA ASP A 62 -16.19 -4.31 13.91
C ASP A 62 -15.78 -2.84 13.78
N PRO A 63 -16.27 -1.92 14.63
CA PRO A 63 -15.89 -0.51 14.58
C PRO A 63 -14.43 -0.28 14.99
N LYS A 64 -13.81 -1.28 15.65
CA LYS A 64 -12.42 -1.19 16.12
C LYS A 64 -11.43 -1.64 15.04
N PRO A 65 -10.34 -0.89 14.85
CA PRO A 65 -9.30 -1.31 13.93
C PRO A 65 -8.61 -2.60 14.42
N ILE A 66 -7.98 -3.31 13.49
CA ILE A 66 -7.22 -4.53 13.75
C ILE A 66 -6.10 -4.25 14.77
N ASP A 67 -6.13 -4.93 15.91
CA ASP A 67 -5.08 -4.87 16.94
C ASP A 67 -3.96 -5.88 16.63
N LEU A 68 -2.87 -5.39 16.05
CA LEU A 68 -1.73 -6.22 15.63
C LEU A 68 -1.02 -6.90 16.82
N TYR A 69 -1.03 -6.31 18.01
CA TYR A 69 -0.40 -6.91 19.18
C TYR A 69 -1.23 -8.07 19.73
N LYS A 70 -2.57 -7.94 19.70
CA LYS A 70 -3.46 -9.06 20.07
C LYS A 70 -3.31 -10.21 19.10
N ILE A 71 -3.29 -9.94 17.78
CA ILE A 71 -3.04 -10.97 16.77
C ILE A 71 -1.68 -11.63 16.99
N LEU A 72 -0.63 -10.86 17.21
CA LEU A 72 0.71 -11.41 17.43
C LEU A 72 0.75 -12.38 18.62
N ARG A 73 0.12 -12.01 19.74
CA ARG A 73 0.01 -12.89 20.93
C ARG A 73 -0.76 -14.16 20.62
N TYR A 74 -1.90 -14.05 19.93
CA TYR A 74 -2.73 -15.18 19.52
C TYR A 74 -1.97 -16.15 18.62
N LEU A 75 -1.28 -15.66 17.58
CA LEU A 75 -0.52 -16.50 16.64
C LEU A 75 0.64 -17.21 17.32
N LYS A 76 1.34 -16.54 18.25
CA LYS A 76 2.39 -17.17 19.05
C LYS A 76 1.85 -18.29 19.93
N LYS A 77 0.70 -18.09 20.60
CA LYS A 77 0.05 -19.12 21.45
C LYS A 77 -0.40 -20.34 20.63
N LYS A 78 -0.83 -20.12 19.37
CA LYS A 78 -1.27 -21.19 18.46
C LYS A 78 -0.14 -21.89 17.70
N HIS A 79 1.13 -21.58 17.97
CA HIS A 79 2.28 -22.11 17.22
C HIS A 79 2.13 -22.01 15.70
N THR A 80 1.55 -20.88 15.24
CA THR A 80 1.30 -20.64 13.83
C THR A 80 2.61 -20.51 13.04
N GLU A 81 2.57 -20.72 11.72
CA GLU A 81 3.71 -20.60 10.82
C GLU A 81 4.53 -19.33 11.05
N VAL A 82 5.84 -19.47 11.05
CA VAL A 82 6.80 -18.36 11.25
C VAL A 82 6.56 -17.19 10.29
N LYS A 83 6.16 -17.50 9.05
CA LYS A 83 5.86 -16.46 8.02
C LYS A 83 4.73 -15.53 8.45
N SER A 84 3.64 -16.08 9.02
CA SER A 84 2.51 -15.27 9.49
C SER A 84 2.92 -14.35 10.64
N ILE A 85 3.69 -14.89 11.61
CA ILE A 85 4.24 -14.08 12.72
C ILE A 85 5.16 -12.98 12.20
N GLN A 86 6.04 -13.27 11.24
CA GLN A 86 6.93 -12.27 10.63
C GLN A 86 6.15 -11.18 9.90
N ARG A 87 5.04 -11.52 9.22
CA ARG A 87 4.17 -10.55 8.55
C ARG A 87 3.54 -9.58 9.56
N ILE A 88 3.06 -10.07 10.71
CA ILE A 88 2.51 -9.18 11.76
C ILE A 88 3.60 -8.28 12.35
N LYS A 89 4.79 -8.82 12.63
CA LYS A 89 5.94 -8.01 13.08
C LYS A 89 6.31 -6.93 12.07
N PHE A 90 6.24 -7.24 10.79
CA PHE A 90 6.48 -6.28 9.71
C PHE A 90 5.45 -5.13 9.75
N TYR A 91 4.15 -5.41 9.89
CA TYR A 91 3.14 -4.36 9.99
C TYR A 91 3.31 -3.49 11.25
N ILE A 92 3.65 -4.10 12.40
CA ILE A 92 3.99 -3.33 13.61
C ILE A 92 5.16 -2.39 13.34
N LYS A 93 6.19 -2.87 12.63
CA LYS A 93 7.36 -2.05 12.26
C LYS A 93 6.97 -0.89 11.32
N LEU A 94 6.11 -1.14 10.33
CA LEU A 94 5.58 -0.09 9.46
C LEU A 94 4.82 0.99 10.25
N ALA A 95 3.93 0.59 11.16
CA ALA A 95 3.20 1.53 12.02
C ALA A 95 4.16 2.41 12.83
N ARG A 96 5.23 1.83 13.39
CA ARG A 96 6.28 2.57 14.11
C ARG A 96 7.06 3.55 13.22
N PHE A 97 7.18 3.29 11.93
CA PHE A 97 7.77 4.22 10.98
C PHE A 97 6.83 5.37 10.58
N GLY A 98 5.55 5.30 11.00
CA GLY A 98 4.54 6.32 10.73
C GLY A 98 3.67 6.06 9.50
N TYR A 99 3.59 4.79 9.03
CA TYR A 99 2.57 4.37 8.07
C TYR A 99 1.21 4.21 8.76
N ILE A 100 0.16 4.70 8.13
CA ILE A 100 -1.23 4.47 8.53
C ILE A 100 -1.69 3.20 7.82
N LEU A 101 -1.82 2.11 8.57
CA LEU A 101 -2.14 0.81 7.99
C LEU A 101 -3.64 0.69 7.70
N ARG A 102 -3.96 0.18 6.52
CA ARG A 102 -5.27 -0.23 6.03
C ARG A 102 -5.19 -1.71 5.69
N LEU A 103 -5.43 -2.56 6.69
CA LEU A 103 -5.24 -3.99 6.55
C LEU A 103 -6.58 -4.69 6.34
N LYS A 104 -6.67 -5.52 5.31
CA LYS A 104 -7.83 -6.31 4.95
C LYS A 104 -7.57 -7.80 5.18
N PRO A 105 -8.49 -8.53 5.87
CA PRO A 105 -8.35 -9.96 6.01
C PRO A 105 -8.22 -10.67 4.66
N VAL A 106 -7.23 -11.54 4.55
CA VAL A 106 -7.01 -12.38 3.36
C VAL A 106 -8.11 -13.43 3.30
N LYS A 107 -8.81 -13.49 2.18
CA LYS A 107 -9.74 -14.58 1.86
C LYS A 107 -8.97 -15.72 1.23
N ILE A 108 -9.31 -16.95 1.62
CA ILE A 108 -8.71 -18.18 1.10
C ILE A 108 -9.78 -18.88 0.25
N PHE A 109 -9.46 -19.05 -1.03
CA PHE A 109 -10.32 -19.77 -1.98
C PHE A 109 -9.65 -21.08 -2.34
N ARG A 110 -10.35 -22.19 -2.14
CA ARG A 110 -9.92 -23.53 -2.60
C ARG A 110 -10.52 -23.75 -4.01
N GLN A 111 -9.67 -24.01 -4.98
CA GLN A 111 -10.10 -24.37 -6.33
C GLN A 111 -10.38 -25.87 -6.43
N GLN A 112 -11.17 -26.28 -7.42
CA GLN A 112 -11.51 -27.69 -7.67
C GLN A 112 -10.27 -28.57 -7.94
N ASN A 113 -9.20 -27.99 -8.48
CA ASN A 113 -7.90 -28.64 -8.70
C ASN A 113 -7.02 -28.75 -7.44
N GLY A 114 -7.55 -28.45 -6.24
CA GLY A 114 -6.81 -28.51 -4.97
C GLY A 114 -5.91 -27.28 -4.70
N LEU A 115 -5.74 -26.37 -5.65
CA LEU A 115 -4.96 -25.16 -5.45
C LEU A 115 -5.67 -24.18 -4.51
N THR A 116 -4.88 -23.55 -3.65
CA THR A 116 -5.37 -22.53 -2.72
C THR A 116 -4.92 -21.16 -3.17
N ILE A 117 -5.90 -20.27 -3.46
CA ILE A 117 -5.64 -18.87 -3.78
C ILE A 117 -5.91 -18.02 -2.55
N LYS A 118 -4.93 -17.23 -2.15
CA LYS A 118 -5.04 -16.22 -1.09
C LYS A 118 -5.21 -14.84 -1.74
N LYS A 119 -6.33 -14.18 -1.50
CA LYS A 119 -6.63 -12.87 -2.08
C LYS A 119 -7.07 -11.86 -1.01
N ALA A 120 -6.46 -10.69 -1.03
CA ALA A 120 -6.94 -9.49 -0.34
C ALA A 120 -6.86 -8.33 -1.32
N ASN A 121 -7.95 -8.08 -2.03
CA ASN A 121 -8.04 -6.93 -2.92
C ASN A 121 -8.30 -5.68 -2.08
N CYS A 122 -7.34 -4.77 -2.04
CA CYS A 122 -7.42 -3.50 -1.31
C CYS A 122 -7.74 -2.29 -2.22
N ASP A 123 -7.99 -2.51 -3.52
CA ASP A 123 -8.17 -1.43 -4.49
C ASP A 123 -9.40 -0.60 -4.16
N VAL A 124 -10.50 -1.27 -3.76
CA VAL A 124 -11.73 -0.60 -3.31
C VAL A 124 -11.47 0.24 -2.06
N ASP A 125 -10.71 -0.30 -1.09
CA ASP A 125 -10.40 0.41 0.16
C ASP A 125 -9.50 1.62 -0.12
N MET A 126 -8.54 1.49 -1.02
CA MET A 126 -7.65 2.58 -1.43
C MET A 126 -8.40 3.64 -2.22
N THR A 127 -9.26 3.25 -3.16
CA THR A 127 -10.14 4.16 -3.91
C THR A 127 -11.08 4.91 -3.00
N PHE A 128 -11.69 4.19 -2.02
CA PHE A 128 -12.55 4.81 -1.02
C PHE A 128 -11.81 5.87 -0.21
N ASP A 129 -10.61 5.59 0.30
CA ASP A 129 -9.83 6.56 1.08
C ASP A 129 -9.34 7.74 0.22
N LEU A 130 -8.97 7.51 -1.06
CA LEU A 130 -8.66 8.59 -2.02
C LEU A 130 -9.83 9.58 -2.11
N MET A 131 -11.06 9.09 -2.22
CA MET A 131 -12.26 9.92 -2.31
C MET A 131 -12.70 10.48 -0.96
N LYS A 132 -12.67 9.69 0.11
CA LYS A 132 -13.04 10.09 1.46
C LYS A 132 -12.24 11.31 1.96
N TYR A 133 -10.94 11.32 1.68
CA TYR A 133 -10.03 12.38 2.11
C TYR A 133 -9.77 13.44 1.05
N VAL A 134 -10.55 13.46 -0.04
CA VAL A 134 -10.33 14.36 -1.19
C VAL A 134 -10.26 15.85 -0.79
N ASN A 135 -11.00 16.25 0.23
CA ASN A 135 -10.99 17.63 0.74
C ASN A 135 -9.84 17.92 1.72
N ASP A 136 -9.15 16.90 2.21
CA ASP A 136 -8.08 17.04 3.20
C ASP A 136 -6.70 17.23 2.56
N TYR A 137 -6.55 16.94 1.26
CA TYR A 137 -5.29 17.07 0.53
C TYR A 137 -5.45 17.87 -0.77
N SER A 138 -4.37 18.49 -1.20
CA SER A 138 -4.26 19.19 -2.49
C SER A 138 -3.52 18.34 -3.52
N GLY A 139 -2.86 17.27 -3.11
CA GLY A 139 -2.16 16.34 -3.98
C GLY A 139 -2.09 14.95 -3.41
N ALA A 140 -2.02 13.95 -4.30
CA ALA A 140 -1.87 12.54 -3.99
C ALA A 140 -0.59 11.98 -4.63
N LEU A 141 0.23 11.27 -3.84
CA LEU A 141 1.28 10.39 -4.32
C LEU A 141 0.76 8.96 -4.27
N VAL A 142 0.63 8.31 -5.42
CA VAL A 142 0.10 6.95 -5.55
C VAL A 142 1.24 6.01 -5.89
N LEU A 143 1.47 5.01 -5.03
CA LEU A 143 2.44 3.94 -5.26
C LEU A 143 1.69 2.69 -5.74
N SER A 144 1.19 2.76 -6.96
CA SER A 144 0.62 1.66 -7.72
C SER A 144 0.70 1.95 -9.21
N GLY A 145 0.98 0.93 -10.01
CA GLY A 145 0.92 0.98 -11.48
C GLY A 145 -0.32 0.29 -12.04
N ASP A 146 -1.28 -0.06 -11.19
CA ASP A 146 -2.48 -0.79 -11.58
C ASP A 146 -3.46 0.12 -12.34
N GLY A 147 -3.90 -0.35 -13.51
CA GLY A 147 -4.84 0.34 -14.39
C GLY A 147 -6.20 0.61 -13.75
N ASP A 148 -6.62 -0.23 -12.81
CA ASP A 148 -7.91 -0.07 -12.12
C ASP A 148 -8.03 1.29 -11.40
N PHE A 149 -6.90 1.91 -11.04
CA PHE A 149 -6.89 3.25 -10.45
C PHE A 149 -7.03 4.38 -11.48
N ALA A 150 -6.94 4.13 -12.78
CA ALA A 150 -6.91 5.19 -13.79
C ALA A 150 -8.13 6.11 -13.70
N ILE A 151 -9.32 5.55 -13.49
CA ILE A 151 -10.56 6.34 -13.42
C ILE A 151 -10.57 7.31 -12.23
N VAL A 152 -10.18 6.86 -11.03
CA VAL A 152 -10.16 7.72 -9.85
C VAL A 152 -9.05 8.76 -9.95
N LEU A 153 -7.87 8.41 -10.48
CA LEU A 153 -6.77 9.36 -10.65
C LEU A 153 -7.11 10.45 -11.68
N LYS A 154 -7.77 10.07 -12.80
CA LYS A 154 -8.28 11.02 -13.79
C LYS A 154 -9.26 12.00 -13.14
N TYR A 155 -10.22 11.51 -12.37
CA TYR A 155 -11.17 12.36 -11.66
C TYR A 155 -10.47 13.32 -10.70
N LEU A 156 -9.52 12.85 -9.90
CA LEU A 156 -8.75 13.70 -8.98
C LEU A 156 -8.04 14.84 -9.72
N MET A 157 -7.46 14.56 -10.89
CA MET A 157 -6.83 15.60 -11.72
C MET A 157 -7.85 16.60 -12.27
N GLN A 158 -9.02 16.14 -12.70
CA GLN A 158 -10.12 17.00 -13.18
C GLN A 158 -10.59 18.00 -12.12
N ILE A 159 -10.64 17.56 -10.85
CA ILE A 159 -10.99 18.45 -9.73
C ILE A 159 -9.80 19.24 -9.17
N GLY A 160 -8.71 19.32 -9.92
CA GLY A 160 -7.54 20.17 -9.62
C GLY A 160 -6.57 19.59 -8.58
N LYS A 161 -6.63 18.28 -8.27
CA LYS A 161 -5.62 17.65 -7.40
C LYS A 161 -4.34 17.35 -8.18
N LYS A 162 -3.19 17.61 -7.57
CA LYS A 162 -1.91 17.18 -8.14
C LYS A 162 -1.70 15.70 -7.90
N VAL A 163 -1.76 14.89 -8.94
CA VAL A 163 -1.49 13.44 -8.84
C VAL A 163 -0.06 13.16 -9.30
N THR A 164 0.69 12.40 -8.49
CA THR A 164 2.00 11.86 -8.83
C THR A 164 1.94 10.35 -8.66
N VAL A 165 2.42 9.61 -9.65
CA VAL A 165 2.50 8.14 -9.58
C VAL A 165 3.96 7.71 -9.44
N LEU A 166 4.22 6.81 -8.50
CA LEU A 166 5.51 6.17 -8.30
C LEU A 166 5.32 4.66 -8.42
N ALA A 167 5.73 4.09 -9.55
CA ALA A 167 5.59 2.68 -9.85
C ALA A 167 6.74 2.22 -10.74
N ARG A 168 6.87 0.89 -10.97
CA ARG A 168 7.81 0.38 -11.95
C ARG A 168 7.26 0.60 -13.37
N GLY A 169 8.00 1.36 -14.20
CA GLY A 169 7.56 1.77 -15.52
C GLY A 169 7.16 0.62 -16.44
N GLU A 170 7.95 -0.46 -16.48
CA GLU A 170 7.65 -1.64 -17.32
C GLU A 170 6.41 -2.44 -16.89
N ARG A 171 6.02 -2.32 -15.60
CA ARG A 171 4.89 -3.05 -15.01
C ARG A 171 3.65 -2.17 -14.79
N ALA A 172 3.80 -0.85 -14.95
CA ALA A 172 2.68 0.06 -14.85
C ALA A 172 1.82 -0.01 -16.11
N ALA A 173 0.50 -0.02 -15.93
CA ALA A 173 -0.46 0.03 -17.02
C ALA A 173 -0.23 1.26 -17.91
N ARG A 174 -0.49 1.10 -19.22
CA ARG A 174 -0.26 2.15 -20.19
C ARG A 174 -1.04 3.42 -19.85
N GLU A 175 -2.31 3.25 -19.48
CA GLU A 175 -3.22 4.35 -19.10
C GLU A 175 -2.71 5.12 -17.88
N ILE A 176 -2.11 4.45 -16.89
CA ILE A 176 -1.51 5.10 -15.71
C ILE A 176 -0.31 5.96 -16.12
N ARG A 177 0.56 5.45 -16.98
CA ARG A 177 1.73 6.20 -17.48
C ARG A 177 1.31 7.40 -18.31
N GLN A 178 0.32 7.24 -19.20
CA GLN A 178 -0.21 8.32 -20.02
C GLN A 178 -0.89 9.40 -19.16
N LEU A 179 -1.72 8.99 -18.21
CA LEU A 179 -2.43 9.88 -17.31
C LEU A 179 -1.46 10.71 -16.44
N ALA A 180 -0.48 10.05 -15.85
CA ALA A 180 0.49 10.72 -14.98
C ALA A 180 1.49 11.60 -15.76
N GLY A 181 1.82 11.23 -17.00
CA GLY A 181 2.73 11.99 -17.86
C GLY A 181 4.03 12.38 -17.13
N ASN A 182 4.35 13.65 -17.11
CA ASN A 182 5.54 14.18 -16.41
C ASN A 182 5.50 14.02 -14.88
N ASN A 183 4.39 13.58 -14.29
CA ASN A 183 4.29 13.23 -12.87
C ASN A 183 4.44 11.73 -12.61
N PHE A 184 4.75 10.92 -13.62
CA PHE A 184 5.17 9.53 -13.44
C PHE A 184 6.62 9.48 -12.98
N ARG A 185 6.91 8.62 -11.99
CA ARG A 185 8.27 8.34 -11.49
C ARG A 185 8.49 6.84 -11.47
N ASP A 186 9.55 6.40 -12.15
CA ASP A 186 9.92 4.99 -12.16
C ASP A 186 10.70 4.64 -10.90
N PHE A 187 10.24 3.59 -10.22
CA PHE A 187 10.86 3.07 -9.00
C PHE A 187 12.27 2.53 -9.24
N ASN A 188 12.60 2.14 -10.47
CA ASN A 188 13.90 1.60 -10.85
C ASN A 188 15.05 2.57 -10.53
N TYR A 189 14.82 3.88 -10.73
CA TYR A 189 15.82 4.92 -10.46
C TYR A 189 16.04 5.21 -8.97
N LEU A 190 15.31 4.55 -8.08
CA LEU A 190 15.41 4.79 -6.63
C LEU A 190 16.18 3.70 -5.89
N ARG A 191 16.79 2.75 -6.61
CA ARG A 191 17.47 1.58 -6.02
C ARG A 191 18.51 2.00 -4.96
N GLU A 192 19.45 2.86 -5.31
CA GLU A 192 20.53 3.26 -4.39
C GLU A 192 20.04 4.02 -3.16
N LEU A 193 18.89 4.71 -3.29
CA LEU A 193 18.27 5.44 -2.19
C LEU A 193 17.44 4.55 -1.28
N LEU A 194 16.81 3.50 -1.82
CA LEU A 194 15.76 2.74 -1.13
C LEU A 194 16.12 1.27 -0.86
N LYS A 195 17.24 0.77 -1.41
CA LYS A 195 17.65 -0.61 -1.19
C LYS A 195 17.91 -0.89 0.29
N TYR A 196 17.32 -1.99 0.77
CA TYR A 196 17.63 -2.55 2.07
C TYR A 196 19.07 -3.10 2.05
N LYS A 197 19.87 -2.66 3.00
CA LYS A 197 21.26 -3.15 3.20
C LYS A 197 21.25 -4.40 4.06
#